data_ca683702640803d49ae03d308e9fab6f
#
_entry.id   ca683702640803d49ae03d308e9fab6f
#
_cell.length_a   1.000
_cell.length_b   1.000
_cell.length_c   1.000
_cell.angle_alpha   90.00
_cell.angle_beta   90.00
_cell.angle_gamma   90.00
#
_symmetry.space_group_name_H-M   'P 1'
#
loop_
_entity.id
_entity.type
_entity.pdbx_description
1 polymer ?
#
loop_
_entity_poly.entity_id
_entity_poly.type
_entity_poly.pdbx_seq_one_letter_code
_entity_poly.pdbx_strand_id
1 'polypeptide(L)'
;MDDYVTKPIQMEQIIQILTHWTSESFKKAKIADKAILIEALDPHILDWQQCLQLAANKEDLAIDLLKMLVDSFPTEINEIQQLIELEDFPQLEHVLHRLYGATRYVGVQNLQEVTGGFEQFVSSLRKERRKADESFIQETLKRLDELQSVIQLVEQAAQQILNKTNL
;
A
#
# COMPACT_ATOMS: atom_id res chain seq x y z
N MET A 1 13.84 -5.81 -14.28
CA MET A 1 13.80 -4.56 -13.52
C MET A 1 13.52 -3.34 -14.36
N ASP A 2 13.60 -3.48 -15.67
CA ASP A 2 13.27 -2.40 -16.59
C ASP A 2 11.82 -1.95 -16.45
N ASP A 3 10.93 -2.85 -16.05
CA ASP A 3 9.52 -2.52 -15.85
C ASP A 3 9.30 -1.48 -14.74
N TYR A 4 10.14 -1.48 -13.71
CA TYR A 4 10.06 -0.50 -12.62
C TYR A 4 10.48 0.90 -13.07
N VAL A 5 11.40 0.97 -14.01
CA VAL A 5 11.88 2.24 -14.56
C VAL A 5 10.84 2.83 -15.51
N THR A 6 10.14 1.97 -16.27
CA THR A 6 9.19 2.39 -17.29
C THR A 6 7.97 3.09 -16.69
N LYS A 7 7.43 2.59 -15.59
CA LYS A 7 6.23 3.17 -14.95
C LYS A 7 6.48 4.58 -14.38
N PRO A 8 7.54 4.84 -13.59
CA PRO A 8 7.86 6.21 -13.17
C PRO A 8 8.10 7.16 -14.32
N ILE A 9 8.78 6.70 -15.38
CA ILE A 9 9.06 7.52 -16.56
C ILE A 9 7.76 7.94 -17.26
N GLN A 10 6.80 7.03 -17.37
CA GLN A 10 5.49 7.36 -17.96
C GLN A 10 4.76 8.43 -17.16
N MET A 11 4.82 8.36 -15.85
CA MET A 11 4.21 9.36 -14.98
C MET A 11 4.90 10.72 -15.10
N GLU A 12 6.21 10.74 -15.18
CA GLU A 12 6.97 11.97 -15.41
C GLU A 12 6.61 12.60 -16.75
N GLN A 13 6.45 11.80 -17.80
CA GLN A 13 6.03 12.28 -19.11
C GLN A 13 4.64 12.92 -19.06
N ILE A 14 3.70 12.31 -18.33
CA ILE A 14 2.36 12.84 -18.16
C ILE A 14 2.42 14.20 -17.42
N ILE A 15 3.21 14.29 -16.39
CA ILE A 15 3.41 15.51 -15.61
C ILE A 15 4.04 16.60 -16.49
N GLN A 16 5.03 16.28 -17.32
CA GLN A 16 5.66 17.21 -18.24
C GLN A 16 4.66 17.75 -19.27
N ILE A 17 3.83 16.89 -19.83
CA ILE A 17 2.79 17.31 -20.77
C ILE A 17 1.84 18.30 -20.11
N LEU A 18 1.45 18.05 -18.87
CA LEU A 18 0.53 18.90 -18.13
C LEU A 18 1.14 20.25 -17.76
N THR A 19 2.46 20.34 -17.55
CA THR A 19 3.12 21.61 -17.23
C THR A 19 3.23 22.55 -18.43
N HIS A 20 3.03 22.05 -19.65
CA HIS A 20 3.03 22.88 -20.86
C HIS A 20 1.67 23.55 -21.17
N TRP A 21 0.66 23.27 -20.38
CA TRP A 21 -0.68 23.80 -20.61
C TRP A 21 -0.79 25.23 -20.11
N THR A 22 -1.62 26.03 -20.81
CA THR A 22 -1.86 27.42 -20.46
C THR A 22 -2.77 27.54 -19.22
N SER A 23 -2.74 28.71 -18.58
CA SER A 23 -3.51 28.95 -17.35
C SER A 23 -5.02 28.82 -17.53
N GLU A 24 -5.55 29.06 -18.71
CA GLU A 24 -6.98 28.88 -19.01
C GLU A 24 -7.37 27.41 -19.03
N SER A 25 -6.50 26.56 -19.53
CA SER A 25 -6.68 25.11 -19.55
C SER A 25 -6.39 24.49 -18.19
N PHE A 26 -5.77 25.24 -17.29
CA PHE A 26 -5.26 24.72 -16.03
C PHE A 26 -6.37 24.14 -15.12
N LYS A 27 -7.52 24.81 -15.06
CA LYS A 27 -8.65 24.30 -14.28
C LYS A 27 -9.25 23.02 -14.85
N LYS A 28 -9.37 22.95 -16.19
CA LYS A 28 -9.78 21.71 -16.87
C LYS A 28 -8.69 20.66 -16.79
N ALA A 29 -7.42 21.09 -16.87
CA ALA A 29 -6.27 20.21 -16.74
C ALA A 29 -6.17 19.56 -15.37
N LYS A 30 -6.56 20.27 -14.28
CA LYS A 30 -6.55 19.71 -12.94
C LYS A 30 -7.49 18.51 -12.80
N ILE A 31 -8.68 18.58 -13.37
CA ILE A 31 -9.65 17.47 -13.34
C ILE A 31 -9.15 16.33 -14.23
N ALA A 32 -8.67 16.65 -15.42
CA ALA A 32 -8.11 15.67 -16.34
C ALA A 32 -6.84 15.05 -15.76
N ASP A 33 -5.99 15.85 -15.10
CA ASP A 33 -4.76 15.43 -14.43
C ASP A 33 -5.06 14.40 -13.34
N LYS A 34 -6.04 14.67 -12.49
CA LYS A 34 -6.48 13.74 -11.45
C LYS A 34 -6.96 12.42 -12.06
N ALA A 35 -7.79 12.50 -13.11
CA ALA A 35 -8.30 11.32 -13.80
C ALA A 35 -7.16 10.51 -14.46
N ILE A 36 -6.23 11.20 -15.14
CA ILE A 36 -5.08 10.56 -15.79
C ILE A 36 -4.17 9.88 -14.75
N LEU A 37 -3.91 10.54 -13.62
CA LEU A 37 -3.08 9.97 -12.56
C LEU A 37 -3.74 8.75 -11.94
N ILE A 38 -5.06 8.80 -11.72
CA ILE A 38 -5.79 7.66 -11.19
C ILE A 38 -5.76 6.49 -12.19
N GLU A 39 -5.91 6.77 -13.48
CA GLU A 39 -5.82 5.74 -14.52
C GLU A 39 -4.39 5.17 -14.65
N ALA A 40 -3.37 6.01 -14.40
CA ALA A 40 -1.98 5.59 -14.47
C ALA A 40 -1.53 4.77 -13.25
N LEU A 41 -2.28 4.81 -12.16
CA LEU A 41 -1.98 3.99 -10.99
C LEU A 41 -2.23 2.53 -11.29
N ASP A 42 -1.33 1.66 -10.82
CA ASP A 42 -1.52 0.22 -10.91
C ASP A 42 -2.67 -0.18 -9.98
N PRO A 43 -3.81 -0.68 -10.51
CA PRO A 43 -4.94 -1.05 -9.64
C PRO A 43 -4.61 -2.20 -8.68
N HIS A 44 -3.60 -2.99 -8.99
CA HIS A 44 -3.14 -4.03 -8.08
C HIS A 44 -2.47 -3.44 -6.83
N ILE A 45 -1.80 -2.31 -6.98
CA ILE A 45 -1.19 -1.58 -5.86
C ILE A 45 -2.23 -0.73 -5.12
N LEU A 46 -2.97 0.11 -5.87
CA LEU A 46 -4.01 0.96 -5.30
C LEU A 46 -5.11 1.17 -6.34
N ASP A 47 -6.26 0.57 -6.10
CA ASP A 47 -7.45 0.68 -6.93
C ASP A 47 -8.38 1.72 -6.33
N TRP A 48 -8.36 2.94 -6.90
CA TRP A 48 -9.16 4.06 -6.40
C TRP A 48 -10.66 3.79 -6.57
N GLN A 49 -11.06 3.12 -7.64
CA GLN A 49 -12.46 2.73 -7.84
C GLN A 49 -12.95 1.84 -6.71
N GLN A 50 -12.14 0.88 -6.31
CA GLN A 50 -12.46 0.00 -5.19
C GLN A 50 -12.49 0.76 -3.87
N CYS A 51 -11.57 1.70 -3.68
CA CYS A 51 -11.59 2.58 -2.50
C CYS A 51 -12.92 3.31 -2.39
N LEU A 52 -13.41 3.87 -3.50
CA LEU A 52 -14.69 4.55 -3.54
C LEU A 52 -15.85 3.61 -3.24
N GLN A 53 -15.85 2.42 -3.83
CA GLN A 53 -16.88 1.42 -3.58
C GLN A 53 -16.94 1.01 -2.10
N LEU A 54 -15.79 0.78 -1.49
CA LEU A 54 -15.69 0.41 -0.08
C LEU A 54 -16.15 1.54 0.85
N ALA A 55 -16.04 2.78 0.40
CA ALA A 55 -16.47 3.98 1.13
C ALA A 55 -17.89 4.42 0.75
N ALA A 56 -18.69 3.53 0.16
CA ALA A 56 -20.06 3.85 -0.28
C ALA A 56 -20.11 5.02 -1.25
N ASN A 57 -19.13 5.14 -2.13
CA ASN A 57 -18.94 6.19 -3.12
C ASN A 57 -18.76 7.58 -2.51
N LYS A 58 -18.37 7.66 -1.25
CA LYS A 58 -18.03 8.91 -0.58
C LYS A 58 -16.54 9.17 -0.69
N GLU A 59 -16.16 10.14 -1.52
CA GLU A 59 -14.77 10.47 -1.78
C GLU A 59 -14.04 10.85 -0.47
N ASP A 60 -14.66 11.67 0.36
CA ASP A 60 -14.07 12.11 1.64
C ASP A 60 -13.75 10.93 2.53
N LEU A 61 -14.66 9.96 2.62
CA LEU A 61 -14.45 8.77 3.43
C LEU A 61 -13.35 7.89 2.85
N ALA A 62 -13.31 7.74 1.51
CA ALA A 62 -12.26 6.97 0.85
C ALA A 62 -10.88 7.57 1.12
N ILE A 63 -10.77 8.89 1.07
CA ILE A 63 -9.54 9.62 1.37
C ILE A 63 -9.13 9.41 2.84
N ASP A 64 -10.07 9.53 3.76
CA ASP A 64 -9.81 9.34 5.18
C ASP A 64 -9.33 7.93 5.48
N LEU A 65 -9.97 6.91 4.90
CA LEU A 65 -9.58 5.52 5.09
C LEU A 65 -8.18 5.26 4.52
N LEU A 66 -7.88 5.78 3.34
CA LEU A 66 -6.56 5.65 2.73
C LEU A 66 -5.50 6.33 3.59
N LYS A 67 -5.79 7.54 4.06
CA LYS A 67 -4.88 8.31 4.89
C LYS A 67 -4.60 7.60 6.22
N MET A 68 -5.64 7.05 6.86
CA MET A 68 -5.49 6.29 8.10
C MET A 68 -4.59 5.08 7.91
N LEU A 69 -4.76 4.36 6.80
CA LEU A 69 -3.93 3.20 6.49
C LEU A 69 -2.46 3.63 6.31
N VAL A 70 -2.21 4.62 5.48
CA VAL A 70 -0.84 5.10 5.20
C VAL A 70 -0.18 5.63 6.47
N ASP A 71 -0.89 6.39 7.28
CA ASP A 71 -0.37 6.95 8.53
C ASP A 71 -0.03 5.87 9.55
N SER A 72 -0.66 4.69 9.46
CA SER A 72 -0.37 3.57 10.36
C SER A 72 0.89 2.80 9.98
N PHE A 73 1.37 2.90 8.75
CA PHE A 73 2.47 2.07 8.25
C PHE A 73 3.76 2.17 9.08
N PRO A 74 4.26 3.36 9.44
CA PRO A 74 5.50 3.43 10.22
C PRO A 74 5.39 2.71 11.56
N THR A 75 4.27 2.87 12.25
CA THR A 75 4.02 2.21 13.54
C THR A 75 3.91 0.70 13.38
N GLU A 76 3.17 0.25 12.37
CA GLU A 76 2.99 -1.17 12.11
C GLU A 76 4.31 -1.85 11.75
N ILE A 77 5.10 -1.25 10.87
CA ILE A 77 6.39 -1.83 10.47
C ILE A 77 7.36 -1.87 11.65
N ASN A 78 7.42 -0.81 12.44
CA ASN A 78 8.28 -0.77 13.62
C ASN A 78 7.92 -1.87 14.62
N GLU A 79 6.63 -2.04 14.89
CA GLU A 79 6.13 -3.08 15.77
C GLU A 79 6.46 -4.49 15.24
N ILE A 80 6.27 -4.72 13.93
CA ILE A 80 6.60 -5.98 13.30
C ILE A 80 8.10 -6.28 13.44
N GLN A 81 8.96 -5.30 13.17
CA GLN A 81 10.40 -5.46 13.31
C GLN A 81 10.81 -5.84 14.74
N GLN A 82 10.25 -5.16 15.72
CA GLN A 82 10.54 -5.43 17.14
C GLN A 82 10.10 -6.85 17.53
N LEU A 83 8.93 -7.27 17.07
CA LEU A 83 8.41 -8.59 17.41
C LEU A 83 9.22 -9.71 16.76
N ILE A 84 9.74 -9.47 15.57
CA ILE A 84 10.66 -10.43 14.91
C ILE A 84 11.97 -10.54 15.71
N GLU A 85 12.53 -9.42 16.15
CA GLU A 85 13.74 -9.40 16.97
C GLU A 85 13.55 -10.12 18.30
N LEU A 86 12.39 -9.98 18.91
CA LEU A 86 12.03 -10.64 20.16
C LEU A 86 11.57 -12.08 19.95
N GLU A 87 11.39 -12.50 18.71
CA GLU A 87 10.87 -13.82 18.33
C GLU A 87 9.47 -14.08 18.96
N ASP A 88 8.70 -13.02 19.15
CA ASP A 88 7.34 -13.10 19.69
C ASP A 88 6.35 -13.30 18.52
N PHE A 89 6.32 -14.51 17.99
CA PHE A 89 5.51 -14.85 16.82
C PHE A 89 4.00 -14.84 17.07
N PRO A 90 3.49 -15.23 18.26
CA PRO A 90 2.06 -15.07 18.54
C PRO A 90 1.58 -13.63 18.45
N GLN A 91 2.36 -12.69 18.98
CA GLN A 91 2.02 -11.27 18.90
C GLN A 91 2.20 -10.73 17.49
N LEU A 92 3.22 -11.21 16.77
CA LEU A 92 3.44 -10.88 15.37
C LEU A 92 2.22 -11.29 14.52
N GLU A 93 1.71 -12.49 14.74
CA GLU A 93 0.49 -12.96 14.08
C GLU A 93 -0.68 -11.99 14.32
N HIS A 94 -0.82 -11.50 15.54
CA HIS A 94 -1.85 -10.53 15.91
C HIS A 94 -1.72 -9.22 15.15
N VAL A 95 -0.52 -8.68 15.08
CA VAL A 95 -0.24 -7.42 14.37
C VAL A 95 -0.52 -7.57 12.88
N LEU A 96 -0.08 -8.67 12.28
CA LEU A 96 -0.31 -8.96 10.87
C LEU A 96 -1.80 -9.13 10.57
N HIS A 97 -2.54 -9.77 11.47
CA HIS A 97 -3.99 -9.91 11.32
C HIS A 97 -4.69 -8.55 11.35
N ARG A 98 -4.27 -7.68 12.26
CA ARG A 98 -4.81 -6.31 12.36
C ARG A 98 -4.53 -5.51 11.08
N LEU A 99 -3.29 -5.58 10.57
CA LEU A 99 -2.93 -4.89 9.33
C LEU A 99 -3.72 -5.46 8.14
N TYR A 100 -3.83 -6.77 8.05
CA TYR A 100 -4.63 -7.43 7.01
C TYR A 100 -6.09 -6.94 7.05
N GLY A 101 -6.66 -6.87 8.26
CA GLY A 101 -8.02 -6.36 8.44
C GLY A 101 -8.17 -4.93 7.93
N ALA A 102 -7.18 -4.07 8.20
CA ALA A 102 -7.19 -2.68 7.73
C ALA A 102 -7.14 -2.59 6.20
N THR A 103 -6.41 -3.49 5.53
CA THR A 103 -6.31 -3.49 4.06
C THR A 103 -7.64 -3.82 3.38
N ARG A 104 -8.57 -4.42 4.10
CA ARG A 104 -9.88 -4.81 3.52
C ARG A 104 -10.80 -3.61 3.30
N TYR A 105 -10.52 -2.47 3.92
CA TYR A 105 -11.32 -1.25 3.78
C TYR A 105 -10.77 -0.29 2.74
N VAL A 106 -9.64 -0.63 2.13
CA VAL A 106 -8.96 0.20 1.14
C VAL A 106 -8.60 -0.69 -0.05
N GLY A 107 -8.67 -0.16 -1.25
CA GLY A 107 -8.39 -0.90 -2.48
C GLY A 107 -6.91 -1.17 -2.69
N VAL A 108 -6.27 -1.92 -1.80
CA VAL A 108 -4.82 -2.23 -1.82
C VAL A 108 -4.63 -3.74 -1.94
N GLN A 109 -5.00 -4.30 -3.07
CA GLN A 109 -5.05 -5.75 -3.29
C GLN A 109 -3.70 -6.43 -3.06
N ASN A 110 -2.62 -5.88 -3.63
CA ASN A 110 -1.29 -6.47 -3.48
C ASN A 110 -0.84 -6.45 -2.02
N LEU A 111 -1.03 -5.35 -1.31
CA LEU A 111 -0.72 -5.26 0.12
C LEU A 111 -1.54 -6.27 0.93
N GLN A 112 -2.81 -6.41 0.60
CA GLN A 112 -3.70 -7.37 1.26
C GLN A 112 -3.18 -8.80 1.07
N GLU A 113 -2.79 -9.18 -0.14
CA GLU A 113 -2.26 -10.51 -0.44
C GLU A 113 -0.94 -10.78 0.30
N VAL A 114 -0.02 -9.83 0.28
CA VAL A 114 1.28 -9.97 0.94
C VAL A 114 1.10 -10.07 2.46
N THR A 115 0.27 -9.22 3.03
CA THR A 115 0.01 -9.23 4.48
C THR A 115 -0.69 -10.53 4.91
N GLY A 116 -1.68 -10.96 4.15
CA GLY A 116 -2.40 -12.21 4.42
C GLY A 116 -1.50 -13.43 4.32
N GLY A 117 -0.63 -13.49 3.30
CA GLY A 117 0.34 -14.55 3.15
C GLY A 117 1.37 -14.58 4.29
N PHE A 118 1.82 -13.42 4.73
CA PHE A 118 2.73 -13.30 5.85
C PHE A 118 2.07 -13.79 7.15
N GLU A 119 0.84 -13.36 7.40
CA GLU A 119 0.08 -13.81 8.57
C GLU A 119 -0.07 -15.33 8.58
N GLN A 120 -0.45 -15.93 7.45
CA GLN A 120 -0.60 -17.37 7.33
C GLN A 120 0.71 -18.10 7.57
N PHE A 121 1.80 -17.56 7.06
CA PHE A 121 3.12 -18.15 7.27
C PHE A 121 3.49 -18.16 8.76
N VAL A 122 3.31 -17.03 9.44
CA VAL A 122 3.62 -16.92 10.88
C VAL A 122 2.70 -17.84 11.69
N SER A 123 1.42 -17.89 11.33
CA SER A 123 0.45 -18.73 12.04
C SER A 123 0.73 -20.23 11.88
N SER A 124 1.52 -20.62 10.87
CA SER A 124 1.87 -22.03 10.67
C SER A 124 2.69 -22.59 11.84
N LEU A 125 3.48 -21.77 12.52
CA LEU A 125 4.19 -22.20 13.73
C LEU A 125 3.22 -22.74 14.79
N ARG A 126 2.15 -22.01 15.04
CA ARG A 126 1.14 -22.38 16.02
C ARG A 126 0.35 -23.58 15.57
N LYS A 127 -0.10 -23.55 14.31
CA LYS A 127 -0.96 -24.60 13.74
C LYS A 127 -0.23 -25.94 13.63
N GLU A 128 1.04 -25.91 13.24
CA GLU A 128 1.86 -27.12 13.06
C GLU A 128 2.67 -27.47 14.30
N ARG A 129 2.54 -26.69 15.37
CA ARG A 129 3.31 -26.85 16.63
C ARG A 129 4.79 -26.92 16.38
N ARG A 130 5.27 -26.11 15.43
CA ARG A 130 6.68 -26.02 15.07
C ARG A 130 7.38 -24.98 15.93
N LYS A 131 8.69 -25.17 16.10
CA LYS A 131 9.55 -24.15 16.68
C LYS A 131 10.14 -23.29 15.55
N ALA A 132 10.36 -22.02 15.83
CA ALA A 132 11.02 -21.13 14.90
C ALA A 132 12.49 -21.53 14.78
N ASP A 133 12.86 -22.11 13.66
CA ASP A 133 14.24 -22.39 13.34
C ASP A 133 14.85 -21.25 12.53
N GLU A 134 16.14 -21.36 12.20
CA GLU A 134 16.82 -20.33 11.43
C GLU A 134 16.18 -20.13 10.06
N SER A 135 15.76 -21.20 9.40
CA SER A 135 15.08 -21.15 8.12
C SER A 135 13.78 -20.36 8.21
N PHE A 136 13.01 -20.56 9.28
CA PHE A 136 11.79 -19.81 9.53
C PHE A 136 12.07 -18.32 9.72
N ILE A 137 13.08 -17.98 10.48
CA ILE A 137 13.46 -16.59 10.73
C ILE A 137 13.91 -15.91 9.43
N GLN A 138 14.71 -16.60 8.61
CA GLN A 138 15.16 -16.08 7.31
C GLN A 138 13.97 -15.81 6.39
N GLU A 139 13.02 -16.72 6.30
CA GLU A 139 11.81 -16.52 5.50
C GLU A 139 10.95 -15.38 6.05
N THR A 140 10.89 -15.26 7.38
CA THR A 140 10.16 -14.16 8.03
C THR A 140 10.75 -12.80 7.62
N LEU A 141 12.07 -12.68 7.64
CA LEU A 141 12.76 -11.45 7.24
C LEU A 141 12.55 -11.14 5.77
N LYS A 142 12.56 -12.16 4.92
CA LYS A 142 12.28 -12.00 3.50
C LYS A 142 10.87 -11.49 3.26
N ARG A 143 9.90 -12.01 4.00
CA ARG A 143 8.51 -11.56 3.91
C ARG A 143 8.34 -10.14 4.43
N LEU A 144 9.12 -9.75 5.44
CA LEU A 144 9.13 -8.37 5.90
C LEU A 144 9.65 -7.42 4.82
N ASP A 145 10.73 -7.78 4.14
CA ASP A 145 11.27 -6.98 3.03
C ASP A 145 10.23 -6.81 1.92
N GLU A 146 9.55 -7.89 1.56
CA GLU A 146 8.48 -7.86 0.57
C GLU A 146 7.34 -6.94 1.01
N LEU A 147 6.92 -7.04 2.26
CA LEU A 147 5.87 -6.18 2.83
C LEU A 147 6.29 -4.72 2.79
N GLN A 148 7.51 -4.40 3.18
CA GLN A 148 8.03 -3.03 3.15
C GLN A 148 8.06 -2.46 1.73
N SER A 149 8.44 -3.28 0.75
CA SER A 149 8.47 -2.86 -0.65
C SER A 149 7.07 -2.53 -1.17
N VAL A 150 6.09 -3.36 -0.85
CA VAL A 150 4.69 -3.11 -1.23
C VAL A 150 4.14 -1.88 -0.53
N ILE A 151 4.46 -1.70 0.74
CA ILE A 151 4.04 -0.52 1.51
C ILE A 151 4.58 0.76 0.86
N GLN A 152 5.84 0.77 0.41
CA GLN A 152 6.41 1.92 -0.29
C GLN A 152 5.64 2.24 -1.57
N LEU A 153 5.27 1.21 -2.33
CA LEU A 153 4.48 1.41 -3.55
C LEU A 153 3.10 1.99 -3.24
N VAL A 154 2.45 1.52 -2.18
CA VAL A 154 1.16 2.05 -1.74
C VAL A 154 1.29 3.49 -1.27
N GLU A 155 2.33 3.80 -0.50
CA GLU A 155 2.59 5.17 -0.04
C GLU A 155 2.77 6.14 -1.20
N GLN A 156 3.55 5.74 -2.21
CA GLN A 156 3.76 6.57 -3.39
C GLN A 156 2.47 6.81 -4.17
N ALA A 157 1.70 5.76 -4.38
CA ALA A 157 0.40 5.85 -5.06
C ALA A 157 -0.58 6.71 -4.27
N ALA A 158 -0.64 6.51 -2.96
CA ALA A 158 -1.51 7.28 -2.07
C ALA A 158 -1.16 8.75 -2.05
N GLN A 159 0.13 9.07 -2.04
CA GLN A 159 0.57 10.47 -2.04
C GLN A 159 0.12 11.22 -3.27
N GLN A 160 0.12 10.57 -4.43
CA GLN A 160 -0.37 11.18 -5.66
C GLN A 160 -1.84 11.56 -5.56
N ILE A 161 -2.65 10.69 -4.97
CA ILE A 161 -4.08 10.97 -4.76
C ILE A 161 -4.27 12.04 -3.70
N LEU A 162 -3.60 11.93 -2.56
CA LEU A 162 -3.75 12.85 -1.43
C LEU A 162 -3.24 14.25 -1.76
N ASN A 163 -2.15 14.37 -2.50
CA ASN A 163 -1.62 15.66 -2.92
C ASN A 163 -2.56 16.39 -3.88
N LYS A 164 -3.25 15.64 -4.73
CA LYS A 164 -4.22 16.21 -5.68
C LYS A 164 -5.51 16.66 -5.00
N THR A 165 -5.90 16.03 -3.90
CA THR A 165 -7.12 16.40 -3.18
C THR A 165 -6.93 17.59 -2.26
N ASN A 166 -5.71 17.93 -1.88
CA ASN A 166 -5.39 19.09 -1.05
C ASN A 166 -5.24 20.38 -1.86
N LEU A 167 -5.41 20.29 -3.15
CA LEU A 167 -5.41 21.45 -4.05
C LEU A 167 -6.86 21.84 -4.39
#